data_a6dd6684259623eda70ec774bc47118b
#
_entry.id   a6dd6684259623eda70ec774bc47118b
#
_cell.length_a   1.000
_cell.length_b   1.000
_cell.length_c   1.000
_cell.angle_alpha   90.00
_cell.angle_beta   90.00
_cell.angle_gamma   90.00
#
_symmetry.space_group_name_H-M   'P 1'
#
loop_
_entity.id
_entity.type
_entity.pdbx_description
1 polymer ?
#
loop_
_entity_poly.entity_id
_entity_poly.type
_entity_poly.pdbx_seq_one_letter_code
_entity_poly.pdbx_strand_id
1 'polypeptide(L)'
;METSRPVVVKRIPERMNQTEARKFLRDIEPLINADRPQLVFDLSLVRQLDVAGIEVLLQCMSQVMKRDGDLKLASLSDHAAVILELTRTDRLFEIYETSTDAARSFSMFLPNMLRRQNQHRFAA
;
A
#
# COMPACT_ATOMS: atom_id res chain seq x y z
N MET A 1 -4.00 -28.82 -3.86
CA MET A 1 -4.96 -27.86 -4.17
C MET A 1 -4.54 -26.46 -3.78
N GLU A 2 -4.57 -25.66 -4.71
CA GLU A 2 -4.15 -24.34 -4.51
C GLU A 2 -5.25 -23.51 -3.86
N THR A 3 -4.92 -22.80 -2.85
CA THR A 3 -5.88 -21.91 -2.26
C THR A 3 -5.42 -20.49 -2.43
N SER A 4 -6.28 -19.68 -2.98
CA SER A 4 -5.98 -18.28 -3.06
C SER A 4 -6.04 -17.68 -1.68
N ARG A 5 -5.07 -16.87 -1.36
CA ARG A 5 -5.13 -16.09 -0.14
C ARG A 5 -6.05 -14.91 -0.36
N PRO A 6 -6.81 -14.53 0.64
CA PRO A 6 -7.64 -13.35 0.50
C PRO A 6 -6.78 -12.11 0.38
N VAL A 7 -7.25 -11.16 -0.42
CA VAL A 7 -6.66 -9.85 -0.51
C VAL A 7 -7.48 -8.94 0.37
N VAL A 8 -6.83 -8.25 1.28
CA VAL A 8 -7.53 -7.34 2.18
C VAL A 8 -7.27 -5.91 1.73
N VAL A 9 -8.35 -5.18 1.49
CA VAL A 9 -8.25 -3.77 1.10
C VAL A 9 -8.60 -2.94 2.32
N LYS A 10 -7.68 -2.06 2.71
CA LYS A 10 -7.87 -1.18 3.85
C LYS A 10 -7.81 0.25 3.39
N ARG A 11 -8.79 1.03 3.79
CA ARG A 11 -8.82 2.45 3.46
C ARG A 11 -8.01 3.21 4.50
N ILE A 12 -7.09 4.02 4.02
CA ILE A 12 -6.25 4.82 4.89
C ILE A 12 -7.09 6.01 5.39
N PRO A 13 -6.95 6.39 6.67
CA PRO A 13 -7.71 7.52 7.21
C PRO A 13 -7.42 8.81 6.47
N GLU A 14 -8.36 9.72 6.55
CA GLU A 14 -8.27 11.02 5.90
C GLU A 14 -7.03 11.78 6.35
N ARG A 15 -6.68 11.66 7.61
CA ARG A 15 -5.51 12.34 8.18
C ARG A 15 -4.56 11.32 8.76
N MET A 16 -3.36 11.28 8.20
CA MET A 16 -2.31 10.42 8.72
C MET A 16 -1.25 11.28 9.40
N ASN A 17 -1.68 11.98 10.45
CA ASN A 17 -0.77 12.68 11.34
C ASN A 17 -0.22 11.68 12.35
N GLN A 18 0.60 12.15 13.28
CA GLN A 18 1.28 11.26 14.21
C GLN A 18 0.30 10.40 15.02
N THR A 19 -0.75 11.00 15.55
CA THR A 19 -1.71 10.29 16.37
C THR A 19 -2.50 9.26 15.57
N GLU A 20 -3.00 9.66 14.41
CA GLU A 20 -3.81 8.78 13.59
C GLU A 20 -2.98 7.67 12.95
N ALA A 21 -1.75 8.01 12.57
CA ALA A 21 -0.87 7.00 11.98
C ALA A 21 -0.56 5.90 12.99
N ARG A 22 -0.30 6.30 14.23
CA ARG A 22 0.01 5.35 15.29
C ARG A 22 -1.19 4.46 15.59
N LYS A 23 -2.38 5.05 15.60
CA LYS A 23 -3.61 4.31 15.81
C LYS A 23 -3.86 3.33 14.66
N PHE A 24 -3.66 3.79 13.43
CA PHE A 24 -3.82 2.96 12.26
C PHE A 24 -2.88 1.76 12.32
N LEU A 25 -1.64 1.99 12.71
CA LEU A 25 -0.65 0.90 12.80
C LEU A 25 -1.11 -0.17 13.77
N ARG A 26 -1.64 0.23 14.93
CA ARG A 26 -2.16 -0.74 15.89
C ARG A 26 -3.32 -1.52 15.32
N ASP A 27 -4.21 -0.83 14.62
CA ASP A 27 -5.41 -1.47 14.07
C ASP A 27 -5.07 -2.46 12.95
N ILE A 28 -4.02 -2.17 12.18
CA ILE A 28 -3.64 -2.99 11.04
C ILE A 28 -2.71 -4.15 11.43
N GLU A 29 -2.19 -4.10 12.64
CA GLU A 29 -1.15 -5.05 13.06
C GLU A 29 -1.52 -6.51 12.83
N PRO A 30 -2.74 -6.97 13.16
CA PRO A 30 -3.07 -8.37 12.90
C PRO A 30 -2.97 -8.73 11.42
N LEU A 31 -3.25 -7.78 10.54
CA LEU A 31 -3.19 -8.05 9.10
C LEU A 31 -1.77 -8.11 8.57
N ILE A 32 -0.91 -7.21 9.03
CA ILE A 32 0.47 -7.19 8.52
C ILE A 32 1.31 -8.30 9.14
N ASN A 33 0.84 -8.91 10.21
CA ASN A 33 1.55 -10.02 10.86
C ASN A 33 0.96 -11.38 10.51
N ALA A 34 0.03 -11.42 9.58
CA ALA A 34 -0.52 -12.69 9.11
C ALA A 34 0.50 -13.42 8.26
N ASP A 35 0.21 -14.66 7.93
CA ASP A 35 1.09 -15.43 7.06
C ASP A 35 0.89 -15.01 5.62
N ARG A 36 1.96 -14.54 4.99
CA ARG A 36 1.97 -14.09 3.60
C ARG A 36 0.82 -13.13 3.29
N PRO A 37 0.75 -12.01 3.99
CA PRO A 37 -0.39 -11.11 3.81
C PRO A 37 -0.39 -10.49 2.42
N GLN A 38 -1.59 -10.32 1.87
CA GLN A 38 -1.79 -9.64 0.59
C GLN A 38 -2.68 -8.44 0.87
N LEU A 39 -2.09 -7.26 0.89
CA LEU A 39 -2.80 -6.05 1.33
C LEU A 39 -2.80 -4.99 0.25
N VAL A 40 -3.89 -4.26 0.18
CA VAL A 40 -4.03 -3.06 -0.64
C VAL A 40 -4.44 -1.94 0.30
N PHE A 41 -3.68 -0.85 0.28
CA PHE A 41 -4.09 0.36 1.00
C PHE A 41 -4.69 1.33 0.00
N ASP A 42 -5.92 1.74 0.27
CA ASP A 42 -6.66 2.69 -0.54
C ASP A 42 -6.46 4.07 0.05
N LEU A 43 -5.83 4.96 -0.70
CA LEU A 43 -5.50 6.30 -0.23
C LEU A 43 -6.41 7.37 -0.82
N SER A 44 -7.61 6.99 -1.26
CA SER A 44 -8.49 7.93 -1.95
C SER A 44 -9.01 9.04 -1.04
N LEU A 45 -9.09 8.79 0.25
CA LEU A 45 -9.61 9.79 1.19
C LEU A 45 -8.52 10.60 1.87
N VAL A 46 -7.25 10.32 1.58
CA VAL A 46 -6.16 10.96 2.30
C VAL A 46 -6.06 12.43 1.93
N ARG A 47 -6.16 13.29 2.92
CA ARG A 47 -6.04 14.73 2.76
C ARG A 47 -4.83 15.29 3.49
N GLN A 48 -4.29 14.54 4.42
CA GLN A 48 -3.10 14.92 5.16
C GLN A 48 -2.23 13.68 5.36
N LEU A 49 -1.00 13.75 4.86
CA LEU A 49 -0.06 12.65 4.97
C LEU A 49 1.26 13.21 5.47
N ASP A 50 1.48 13.13 6.77
CA ASP A 50 2.68 13.66 7.41
C ASP A 50 3.81 12.64 7.36
N VAL A 51 4.97 13.06 7.86
CA VAL A 51 6.12 12.16 7.97
C VAL A 51 5.74 10.90 8.74
N ALA A 52 4.95 11.06 9.82
CA ALA A 52 4.53 9.90 10.61
C ALA A 52 3.71 8.92 9.76
N GLY A 53 2.87 9.44 8.90
CA GLY A 53 2.09 8.59 8.00
C GLY A 53 2.96 7.85 7.00
N ILE A 54 3.94 8.56 6.43
CA ILE A 54 4.89 7.93 5.53
C ILE A 54 5.63 6.80 6.23
N GLU A 55 6.08 7.07 7.46
CA GLU A 55 6.81 6.05 8.22
C GLU A 55 5.96 4.82 8.48
N VAL A 56 4.68 5.01 8.76
CA VAL A 56 3.79 3.87 8.96
C VAL A 56 3.63 3.05 7.70
N LEU A 57 3.49 3.72 6.54
CA LEU A 57 3.40 2.99 5.28
C LEU A 57 4.65 2.15 5.05
N LEU A 58 5.82 2.72 5.30
CA LEU A 58 7.07 2.00 5.11
C LEU A 58 7.21 0.86 6.10
N GLN A 59 6.79 1.07 7.34
CA GLN A 59 6.84 0.04 8.36
C GLN A 59 5.92 -1.12 8.00
N CYS A 60 4.73 -0.82 7.50
CA CYS A 60 3.81 -1.88 7.07
C CYS A 60 4.40 -2.68 5.93
N MET A 61 5.01 -2.00 4.94
CA MET A 61 5.65 -2.70 3.83
C MET A 61 6.75 -3.63 4.34
N SER A 62 7.59 -3.12 5.22
CA SER A 62 8.69 -3.90 5.77
C SER A 62 8.18 -5.15 6.48
N GLN A 63 7.12 -5.00 7.26
CA GLN A 63 6.58 -6.13 8.00
C GLN A 63 5.96 -7.18 7.08
N VAL A 64 5.20 -6.76 6.07
CA VAL A 64 4.59 -7.75 5.18
C VAL A 64 5.65 -8.47 4.36
N MET A 65 6.73 -7.77 3.97
CA MET A 65 7.80 -8.42 3.23
C MET A 65 8.50 -9.47 4.08
N LYS A 66 8.64 -9.23 5.37
CA LYS A 66 9.22 -10.23 6.26
C LYS A 66 8.35 -11.47 6.39
N ARG A 67 7.08 -11.36 6.06
CA ARG A 67 6.14 -12.47 6.12
C ARG A 67 5.85 -13.06 4.75
N ASP A 68 6.69 -12.75 3.77
CA ASP A 68 6.54 -13.22 2.39
C ASP A 68 5.22 -12.76 1.78
N GLY A 69 4.74 -11.61 2.21
CA GLY A 69 3.55 -11.00 1.65
C GLY A 69 3.88 -9.84 0.76
N ASP A 70 2.87 -9.04 0.46
CA ASP A 70 3.05 -7.85 -0.35
C ASP A 70 2.01 -6.82 0.03
N LEU A 71 2.37 -5.56 -0.13
CA LEU A 71 1.50 -4.43 0.16
C LEU A 71 1.54 -3.50 -1.05
N LYS A 72 0.37 -3.24 -1.61
CA LYS A 72 0.23 -2.36 -2.76
C LYS A 72 -0.60 -1.16 -2.38
N LEU A 73 -0.39 -0.06 -3.07
CA LEU A 73 -1.17 1.15 -2.86
C LEU A 73 -2.11 1.35 -4.03
N ALA A 74 -3.24 2.00 -3.77
CA ALA A 74 -4.21 2.22 -4.82
C ALA A 74 -4.97 3.52 -4.60
N SER A 75 -5.52 4.05 -5.67
CA SER A 75 -6.46 5.17 -5.64
C SER A 75 -5.91 6.38 -4.91
N LEU A 76 -4.67 6.75 -5.22
CA LEU A 76 -4.06 7.89 -4.54
C LEU A 76 -4.88 9.15 -4.73
N SER A 77 -5.18 9.84 -3.62
CA SER A 77 -5.71 11.19 -3.71
C SER A 77 -4.64 12.09 -4.30
N ASP A 78 -5.04 13.28 -4.76
CA ASP A 78 -4.06 14.22 -5.29
C ASP A 78 -3.01 14.56 -4.25
N HIS A 79 -3.43 14.77 -3.02
CA HIS A 79 -2.50 15.09 -1.95
C HIS A 79 -1.52 13.95 -1.72
N ALA A 80 -2.03 12.72 -1.63
CA ALA A 80 -1.18 11.56 -1.38
C ALA A 80 -0.17 11.37 -2.51
N ALA A 81 -0.63 11.54 -3.76
CA ALA A 81 0.25 11.38 -4.91
C ALA A 81 1.41 12.36 -4.85
N VAL A 82 1.12 13.62 -4.53
CA VAL A 82 2.14 14.65 -4.45
C VAL A 82 3.15 14.33 -3.34
N ILE A 83 2.65 13.99 -2.16
CA ILE A 83 3.54 13.73 -1.03
C ILE A 83 4.40 12.50 -1.26
N LEU A 84 3.81 11.44 -1.80
CA LEU A 84 4.58 10.22 -2.07
C LEU A 84 5.65 10.48 -3.12
N GLU A 85 5.35 11.29 -4.12
CA GLU A 85 6.31 11.61 -5.15
C GLU A 85 7.43 12.49 -4.60
N LEU A 86 7.09 13.53 -3.83
CA LEU A 86 8.08 14.43 -3.26
C LEU A 86 9.04 13.70 -2.32
N THR A 87 8.55 12.71 -1.60
CA THR A 87 9.38 11.95 -0.67
C THR A 87 10.01 10.73 -1.32
N ARG A 88 9.73 10.51 -2.60
CA ARG A 88 10.21 9.37 -3.37
C ARG A 88 9.73 8.03 -2.80
N THR A 89 8.72 8.08 -1.95
CA THR A 89 8.13 6.89 -1.37
C THR A 89 7.38 6.09 -2.43
N ASP A 90 6.87 6.78 -3.46
CA ASP A 90 6.15 6.12 -4.53
C ASP A 90 6.98 5.06 -5.25
N ARG A 91 8.30 5.16 -5.18
CA ARG A 91 9.19 4.20 -5.85
C ARG A 91 9.29 2.88 -5.10
N LEU A 92 8.81 2.84 -3.88
CA LEU A 92 8.93 1.66 -3.04
C LEU A 92 7.69 0.78 -3.09
N PHE A 93 6.64 1.22 -3.75
CA PHE A 93 5.37 0.50 -3.80
C PHE A 93 4.91 0.30 -5.23
N GLU A 94 4.17 -0.79 -5.46
CA GLU A 94 3.37 -0.89 -6.67
C GLU A 94 2.09 -0.10 -6.42
N ILE A 95 1.78 0.78 -7.35
CA ILE A 95 0.66 1.71 -7.19
C ILE A 95 -0.30 1.53 -8.36
N TYR A 96 -1.57 1.38 -8.04
CA TYR A 96 -2.62 1.13 -9.02
C TYR A 96 -3.65 2.25 -8.96
N GLU A 97 -4.33 2.46 -10.07
CA GLU A 97 -5.34 3.51 -10.14
C GLU A 97 -6.56 3.18 -9.31
N THR A 98 -6.89 1.90 -9.18
CA THR A 98 -8.05 1.48 -8.40
C THR A 98 -7.66 0.34 -7.48
N SER A 99 -8.41 0.21 -6.38
CA SER A 99 -8.22 -0.90 -5.47
C SER A 99 -8.55 -2.23 -6.13
N THR A 100 -9.51 -2.22 -7.04
CA THR A 100 -9.86 -3.44 -7.77
C THR A 100 -8.70 -3.93 -8.61
N ASP A 101 -8.03 -3.02 -9.34
CA ASP A 101 -6.87 -3.40 -10.13
C ASP A 101 -5.75 -3.92 -9.25
N ALA A 102 -5.52 -3.25 -8.12
CA ALA A 102 -4.47 -3.68 -7.20
C ALA A 102 -4.76 -5.06 -6.65
N ALA A 103 -6.00 -5.31 -6.23
CA ALA A 103 -6.37 -6.60 -5.68
C ALA A 103 -6.27 -7.69 -6.74
N ARG A 104 -6.70 -7.39 -7.96
CA ARG A 104 -6.64 -8.35 -9.05
C ARG A 104 -5.22 -8.74 -9.39
N SER A 105 -4.27 -7.81 -9.23
CA SER A 105 -2.89 -8.08 -9.59
C SER A 105 -2.27 -9.17 -8.74
N PHE A 106 -2.82 -9.44 -7.56
CA PHE A 106 -2.30 -10.52 -6.71
C PHE A 106 -2.57 -11.91 -7.28
N SER A 107 -3.64 -12.06 -8.03
CA SER A 107 -4.00 -13.37 -8.59
C SER A 107 -3.45 -13.55 -10.00
N MET A 108 -2.79 -12.54 -10.54
CA MET A 108 -2.22 -12.62 -11.88
C MET A 108 -0.73 -12.86 -11.78
N PHE A 109 -0.24 -13.79 -12.60
CA PHE A 109 1.19 -13.98 -12.68
C PHE A 109 1.77 -12.90 -13.58
N LEU A 110 2.66 -12.09 -13.04
CA LEU A 110 3.33 -11.06 -13.82
C LEU A 110 4.83 -11.14 -13.55
N PRO A 111 5.66 -11.08 -14.60
CA PRO A 111 7.10 -10.97 -14.39
C PRO A 111 7.42 -9.71 -13.61
N ASN A 112 8.47 -9.76 -12.82
CA ASN A 112 8.87 -8.61 -12.03
C ASN A 112 9.06 -7.36 -12.86
N MET A 113 9.53 -7.52 -14.07
CA MET A 113 9.77 -6.40 -14.95
C MET A 113 8.48 -5.65 -15.26
N LEU A 114 7.39 -6.38 -15.51
CA LEU A 114 6.10 -5.74 -15.79
C LEU A 114 5.53 -5.06 -14.56
N ARG A 115 5.75 -5.66 -13.40
CA ARG A 115 5.28 -5.05 -12.16
C ARG A 115 5.96 -3.71 -11.91
N ARG A 116 7.23 -3.63 -12.23
CA ARG A 116 7.96 -2.37 -12.07
C ARG A 116 7.44 -1.31 -13.04
N GLN A 117 7.06 -1.72 -14.23
CA GLN A 117 6.50 -0.78 -15.18
C GLN A 117 5.20 -0.19 -14.68
N ASN A 118 4.41 -0.96 -13.96
CA ASN A 118 3.18 -0.46 -13.38
C ASN A 118 3.45 0.68 -12.40
N GLN A 119 4.54 0.60 -11.66
CA GLN A 119 4.91 1.68 -10.77
C GLN A 119 5.24 2.96 -11.52
N HIS A 120 5.84 2.82 -12.69
CA HIS A 120 6.27 3.98 -13.46
C HIS A 120 5.11 4.79 -14.02
N ARG A 121 3.92 4.25 -14.04
CA ARG A 121 2.77 4.98 -14.55
C ARG A 121 2.49 6.25 -13.76
N PHE A 122 2.81 6.26 -12.48
CA PHE A 122 2.57 7.43 -11.67
C PHE A 122 3.73 8.40 -11.68
N ALA A 123 4.87 7.95 -12.12
CA ALA A 123 6.03 8.82 -12.20
C ALA A 123 6.03 9.65 -13.47
N ALA A 124 5.26 9.25 -14.44
CA ALA A 124 5.17 9.97 -15.71
C ALA A 124 4.22 11.19 -15.64
#